data_47a5c7e2d0554c050298edee8c791fd0
#
_entry.id   47a5c7e2d0554c050298edee8c791fd0
#
_cell.length_a   1.000
_cell.length_b   1.000
_cell.length_c   1.000
_cell.angle_alpha   90.00
_cell.angle_beta   90.00
_cell.angle_gamma   90.00
#
_symmetry.space_group_name_H-M   'P 1'
#
loop_
_entity.id
_entity.type
_entity.pdbx_description
1 polymer ?
#
loop_
_entity_poly.entity_id
_entity_poly.type
_entity_poly.pdbx_seq_one_letter_code
_entity_poly.pdbx_strand_id
1 'polypeptide(L)'
;MKTPRLFSPAVAKTLLPESLGADFQRVMAPVAKEARHRCELTGFPYPQTQDKENHSWLMLEPREEMTVARAGNAKPLIKTPEQLAQDIKNQGINSKTVRAVCPLYFWARHTDLALSFRRGSLVFAPWISQTELLQFFRALMVASTQKGVPAATDARQTLYKFGALFGNGSTLCEVTGFPEDMEWTATGWLKSVRRLPARERRTYLQRFAVNLRFWPDPDAFKPLAPYWAKVIKTKIGKAEQVAGTPWMNHYQSYLRELQNKNLAPVNKA
;
A
#
# COMPACT_ATOMS: atom_id res chain seq x y z
N MET A 1 9.27 4.01 2.48
CA MET A 1 8.39 3.81 3.66
C MET A 1 8.82 2.54 4.38
N LYS A 2 9.29 2.63 5.62
CA LYS A 2 9.79 1.44 6.36
C LYS A 2 8.64 0.63 6.95
N THR A 3 7.65 1.29 7.53
CA THR A 3 6.48 0.68 8.18
C THR A 3 5.19 1.26 7.62
N PRO A 4 4.05 0.54 7.67
CA PRO A 4 2.76 1.09 7.32
C PRO A 4 2.34 2.12 8.37
N ARG A 5 1.45 3.03 7.98
CA ARG A 5 0.77 3.90 8.94
C ARG A 5 -0.50 3.18 9.41
N LEU A 6 -0.57 2.87 10.68
CA LEU A 6 -1.69 2.11 11.22
C LEU A 6 -2.96 2.93 11.42
N PHE A 7 -2.85 4.25 11.55
CA PHE A 7 -4.02 5.15 11.71
C PHE A 7 -3.95 6.30 10.73
N SER A 8 -5.08 6.53 10.09
CA SER A 8 -5.26 7.59 9.11
C SER A 8 -5.76 8.88 9.76
N PRO A 9 -5.41 10.06 9.23
CA PRO A 9 -6.15 11.26 9.51
C PRO A 9 -7.63 11.10 9.12
N ALA A 10 -8.56 11.60 9.94
CA ALA A 10 -10.00 11.46 9.69
C ALA A 10 -10.40 11.99 8.30
N VAL A 11 -9.74 13.06 7.84
CA VAL A 11 -9.96 13.67 6.52
C VAL A 11 -9.60 12.74 5.35
N ALA A 12 -8.72 11.75 5.54
CA ALA A 12 -8.38 10.80 4.47
C ALA A 12 -9.60 9.99 4.02
N LYS A 13 -10.51 9.67 4.95
CA LYS A 13 -11.74 8.96 4.63
C LYS A 13 -12.68 9.77 3.74
N THR A 14 -12.73 11.09 3.90
CA THR A 14 -13.60 11.97 3.09
C THR A 14 -13.12 12.12 1.64
N LEU A 15 -11.86 11.77 1.37
CA LEU A 15 -11.25 11.82 0.04
C LEU A 15 -11.37 10.50 -0.74
N LEU A 16 -11.98 9.47 -0.17
CA LEU A 16 -12.18 8.20 -0.85
C LEU A 16 -13.18 8.33 -2.00
N PRO A 17 -13.02 7.55 -3.08
CA PRO A 17 -14.00 7.51 -4.18
C PRO A 17 -15.41 7.25 -3.68
N GLU A 18 -15.56 6.34 -2.71
CA GLU A 18 -16.85 5.99 -2.09
C GLU A 18 -17.47 7.16 -1.31
N SER A 19 -16.66 8.07 -0.79
CA SER A 19 -17.12 9.25 -0.04
C SER A 19 -17.45 10.43 -0.94
N LEU A 20 -16.69 10.62 -2.02
CA LEU A 20 -16.87 11.70 -2.99
C LEU A 20 -17.89 11.37 -4.09
N GLY A 21 -18.15 10.06 -4.32
CA GLY A 21 -19.11 9.62 -5.33
C GLY A 21 -18.79 10.18 -6.72
N ALA A 22 -19.82 10.75 -7.37
CA ALA A 22 -19.69 11.36 -8.71
C ALA A 22 -18.68 12.51 -8.78
N ASP A 23 -18.42 13.21 -7.67
CA ASP A 23 -17.47 14.32 -7.63
C ASP A 23 -16.02 13.86 -7.64
N PHE A 24 -15.74 12.61 -7.32
CA PHE A 24 -14.37 12.11 -7.22
C PHE A 24 -13.54 12.42 -8.47
N GLN A 25 -14.09 12.18 -9.65
CA GLN A 25 -13.39 12.40 -10.90
C GLN A 25 -13.17 13.89 -11.19
N ARG A 26 -14.17 14.71 -10.87
CA ARG A 26 -14.08 16.17 -11.05
C ARG A 26 -12.93 16.76 -10.22
N VAL A 27 -12.74 16.28 -8.98
CA VAL A 27 -11.67 16.77 -8.10
C VAL A 27 -10.32 16.08 -8.36
N MET A 28 -10.34 14.82 -8.78
CA MET A 28 -9.12 14.05 -9.10
C MET A 28 -8.45 14.56 -10.38
N ALA A 29 -9.20 14.88 -11.43
CA ALA A 29 -8.64 15.22 -12.74
C ALA A 29 -7.60 16.36 -12.70
N PRO A 30 -7.86 17.51 -12.08
CA PRO A 30 -6.86 18.58 -11.99
C PRO A 30 -5.64 18.18 -11.16
N VAL A 31 -5.81 17.44 -10.05
CA VAL A 31 -4.71 16.97 -9.20
C VAL A 31 -3.85 15.97 -9.96
N ALA A 32 -4.46 15.00 -10.67
CA ALA A 32 -3.76 14.04 -11.48
C ALA A 32 -3.00 14.69 -12.64
N LYS A 33 -3.58 15.69 -13.29
CA LYS A 33 -2.94 16.47 -14.37
C LYS A 33 -1.67 17.17 -13.87
N GLU A 34 -1.75 17.83 -12.71
CA GLU A 34 -0.60 18.50 -12.09
C GLU A 34 0.50 17.52 -11.67
N ALA A 35 0.11 16.36 -11.15
CA ALA A 35 1.01 15.23 -10.89
C ALA A 35 1.51 14.52 -12.16
N ARG A 36 1.19 15.04 -13.37
CA ARG A 36 1.52 14.43 -14.67
C ARG A 36 1.07 12.97 -14.77
N HIS A 37 -0.09 12.67 -14.20
CA HIS A 37 -0.64 11.31 -14.12
C HIS A 37 0.33 10.30 -13.51
N ARG A 38 1.10 10.71 -12.49
CA ARG A 38 2.04 9.86 -11.76
C ARG A 38 1.71 9.85 -10.28
N CYS A 39 1.99 8.72 -9.65
CA CYS A 39 2.00 8.67 -8.19
C CYS A 39 3.10 9.59 -7.66
N GLU A 40 2.75 10.61 -6.89
CA GLU A 40 3.72 11.56 -6.35
C GLU A 40 4.74 10.91 -5.37
N LEU A 41 4.39 9.77 -4.76
CA LEU A 41 5.30 9.05 -3.85
C LEU A 41 6.31 8.16 -4.57
N THR A 42 5.98 7.63 -5.75
CA THR A 42 6.79 6.61 -6.42
C THR A 42 7.20 6.98 -7.83
N GLY A 43 6.63 8.03 -8.39
CA GLY A 43 6.80 8.38 -9.79
C GLY A 43 6.17 7.39 -10.78
N PHE A 44 5.47 6.34 -10.29
CA PHE A 44 4.85 5.34 -11.16
C PHE A 44 3.74 5.98 -12.00
N PRO A 45 3.76 5.82 -13.34
CA PRO A 45 2.76 6.43 -14.22
C PRO A 45 1.42 5.70 -14.14
N TYR A 46 0.34 6.43 -14.38
CA TYR A 46 -1.02 5.93 -14.47
C TYR A 46 -1.71 6.44 -15.74
N PRO A 47 -2.74 5.76 -16.27
CA PRO A 47 -3.45 6.19 -17.45
C PRO A 47 -4.06 7.58 -17.27
N GLN A 48 -4.10 8.36 -18.35
CA GLN A 48 -4.76 9.67 -18.37
C GLN A 48 -6.29 9.53 -18.50
N THR A 49 -6.72 8.45 -19.14
CA THR A 49 -8.14 8.13 -19.33
C THR A 49 -8.53 7.01 -18.37
N GLN A 50 -9.73 7.12 -17.83
CA GLN A 50 -10.36 6.01 -17.13
C GLN A 50 -10.70 4.90 -18.12
N ASP A 51 -10.64 3.67 -17.63
CA ASP A 51 -11.28 2.58 -18.35
C ASP A 51 -12.80 2.70 -18.25
N LYS A 52 -13.52 1.89 -19.08
CA LYS A 52 -14.97 1.89 -19.15
C LYS A 52 -15.67 1.52 -17.82
N GLU A 53 -14.90 0.97 -16.87
CA GLU A 53 -15.39 0.51 -15.57
C GLU A 53 -15.17 1.54 -14.44
N ASN A 54 -14.80 2.78 -14.78
CA ASN A 54 -14.59 3.88 -13.82
C ASN A 54 -13.60 3.58 -12.68
N HIS A 55 -12.65 2.68 -12.91
CA HIS A 55 -11.62 2.43 -11.90
C HIS A 55 -10.75 3.67 -11.68
N SER A 56 -10.66 4.10 -10.45
CA SER A 56 -9.71 5.14 -10.08
C SER A 56 -8.30 4.55 -10.02
N TRP A 57 -7.46 4.98 -10.95
CA TRP A 57 -6.06 4.59 -11.02
C TRP A 57 -5.17 5.32 -10.02
N LEU A 58 -5.65 6.42 -9.46
CA LEU A 58 -4.98 7.22 -8.44
C LEU A 58 -5.96 7.51 -7.31
N MET A 59 -5.42 7.71 -6.11
CA MET A 59 -6.15 8.07 -4.90
C MET A 59 -5.72 9.47 -4.46
N LEU A 60 -6.66 10.20 -3.85
CA LEU A 60 -6.37 11.49 -3.22
C LEU A 60 -5.89 11.26 -1.78
N GLU A 61 -4.71 11.77 -1.46
CA GLU A 61 -4.16 11.73 -0.11
C GLU A 61 -3.93 13.14 0.41
N PRO A 62 -4.29 13.45 1.67
CA PRO A 62 -4.00 14.75 2.26
C PRO A 62 -2.50 15.04 2.22
N ARG A 63 -2.14 16.27 1.84
CA ARG A 63 -0.75 16.72 1.79
C ARG A 63 -0.26 17.13 3.18
N GLU A 64 0.39 16.22 3.86
CA GLU A 64 0.84 16.36 5.25
C GLU A 64 2.07 17.27 5.41
N GLU A 65 2.85 17.42 4.35
CA GLU A 65 4.08 18.19 4.39
C GLU A 65 3.79 19.67 4.21
N MET A 66 4.20 20.51 5.16
CA MET A 66 4.21 21.94 4.98
C MET A 66 5.47 22.34 4.23
N THR A 67 5.33 22.98 3.07
CA THR A 67 6.43 23.68 2.41
C THR A 67 6.71 24.97 3.20
N VAL A 68 7.55 24.87 4.22
CA VAL A 68 8.03 26.08 4.90
C VAL A 68 9.19 26.60 4.04
N ALA A 69 8.94 27.68 3.31
CA ALA A 69 10.01 28.44 2.67
C ALA A 69 10.89 29.07 3.77
N ARG A 70 11.89 28.35 4.22
CA ARG A 70 12.98 28.86 5.07
C ARG A 70 14.30 28.59 4.39
N ALA A 71 15.10 29.62 4.25
CA ALA A 71 16.50 29.49 3.89
C ALA A 71 17.23 28.57 4.91
N GLY A 72 17.85 27.49 4.40
CA GLY A 72 18.65 26.56 5.19
C GLY A 72 17.87 25.35 5.72
N ASN A 73 18.48 24.22 5.66
CA ASN A 73 18.24 22.85 6.20
C ASN A 73 17.05 22.55 7.17
N ALA A 74 15.90 23.19 7.02
CA ALA A 74 14.73 22.94 7.85
C ALA A 74 14.04 21.62 7.42
N LYS A 75 13.91 20.69 8.36
CA LYS A 75 13.05 19.50 8.17
C LYS A 75 11.62 19.95 7.86
N PRO A 76 10.96 19.32 6.87
CA PRO A 76 9.57 19.66 6.58
C PRO A 76 8.71 19.45 7.83
N LEU A 77 7.94 20.47 8.18
CA LEU A 77 6.96 20.38 9.26
C LEU A 77 5.79 19.51 8.79
N ILE A 78 5.42 18.52 9.59
CA ILE A 78 4.27 17.66 9.31
C ILE A 78 3.03 18.30 9.95
N LYS A 79 1.99 18.50 9.15
CA LYS A 79 0.70 19.03 9.59
C LYS A 79 0.00 18.07 10.54
N THR A 80 -0.69 18.60 11.54
CA THR A 80 -1.57 17.78 12.38
C THR A 80 -2.85 17.38 11.60
N PRO A 81 -3.58 16.33 12.05
CA PRO A 81 -4.85 15.95 11.44
C PRO A 81 -5.86 17.11 11.36
N GLU A 82 -5.90 17.97 12.38
CA GLU A 82 -6.77 19.14 12.45
C GLU A 82 -6.39 20.19 11.41
N GLN A 83 -5.08 20.44 11.25
CA GLN A 83 -4.56 21.35 10.22
C GLN A 83 -4.89 20.85 8.81
N LEU A 84 -4.78 19.54 8.56
CA LEU A 84 -5.15 18.96 7.27
C LEU A 84 -6.64 19.14 6.96
N ALA A 85 -7.50 18.91 7.95
CA ALA A 85 -8.95 19.10 7.80
C ALA A 85 -9.29 20.56 7.55
N GLN A 86 -8.64 21.48 8.27
CA GLN A 86 -8.85 22.91 8.12
C GLN A 86 -8.39 23.43 6.76
N ASP A 87 -7.23 22.95 6.27
CA ASP A 87 -6.73 23.31 4.95
C ASP A 87 -7.71 22.92 3.84
N ILE A 88 -8.22 21.68 3.88
CA ILE A 88 -9.19 21.19 2.90
C ILE A 88 -10.51 21.97 3.01
N LYS A 89 -10.97 22.29 4.21
CA LYS A 89 -12.16 23.10 4.44
C LYS A 89 -12.03 24.51 3.86
N ASN A 90 -10.88 25.16 4.06
CA ASN A 90 -10.64 26.55 3.67
C ASN A 90 -10.28 26.73 2.21
N GLN A 91 -9.50 25.80 1.65
CA GLN A 91 -8.92 25.93 0.31
C GLN A 91 -9.54 24.96 -0.71
N GLY A 92 -10.40 24.04 -0.26
CA GLY A 92 -10.96 22.99 -1.09
C GLY A 92 -9.96 21.86 -1.40
N ILE A 93 -10.43 20.90 -2.21
CA ILE A 93 -9.61 19.77 -2.68
C ILE A 93 -8.88 20.23 -3.96
N ASN A 94 -7.58 20.43 -3.85
CA ASN A 94 -6.70 20.82 -4.95
C ASN A 94 -5.27 20.31 -4.69
N SER A 95 -4.37 20.53 -5.63
CA SER A 95 -2.97 20.06 -5.54
C SER A 95 -2.15 20.64 -4.38
N LYS A 96 -2.60 21.74 -3.76
CA LYS A 96 -1.95 22.31 -2.56
C LYS A 96 -2.38 21.61 -1.29
N THR A 97 -3.60 21.08 -1.26
CA THR A 97 -4.18 20.40 -0.08
C THR A 97 -4.09 18.89 -0.14
N VAL A 98 -4.08 18.32 -1.36
CA VAL A 98 -3.99 16.88 -1.58
C VAL A 98 -2.94 16.53 -2.63
N ARG A 99 -2.55 15.27 -2.67
CA ARG A 99 -1.65 14.71 -3.69
C ARG A 99 -2.26 13.46 -4.32
N ALA A 100 -1.83 13.17 -5.54
CA ALA A 100 -2.20 11.96 -6.26
C ALA A 100 -1.25 10.82 -5.91
N VAL A 101 -1.76 9.72 -5.37
CA VAL A 101 -0.97 8.55 -4.97
C VAL A 101 -1.54 7.27 -5.54
N CYS A 102 -0.68 6.28 -5.79
CA CYS A 102 -1.17 4.98 -6.26
C CYS A 102 -1.92 4.22 -5.16
N PRO A 103 -2.92 3.39 -5.54
CA PRO A 103 -3.74 2.65 -4.57
C PRO A 103 -2.91 1.81 -3.59
N LEU A 104 -1.89 1.10 -4.04
CA LEU A 104 -1.04 0.29 -3.16
C LEU A 104 -0.42 1.10 -2.03
N TYR A 105 0.15 2.27 -2.35
CA TYR A 105 0.79 3.13 -1.35
C TYR A 105 -0.23 3.87 -0.51
N PHE A 106 -1.36 4.28 -1.10
CA PHE A 106 -2.46 4.87 -0.36
C PHE A 106 -2.93 3.93 0.76
N TRP A 107 -3.29 2.69 0.42
CA TRP A 107 -3.82 1.75 1.40
C TRP A 107 -2.78 1.33 2.46
N ALA A 108 -1.51 1.20 2.08
CA ALA A 108 -0.44 0.94 3.06
C ALA A 108 -0.18 2.12 4.01
N ARG A 109 -0.49 3.34 3.59
CA ARG A 109 -0.40 4.56 4.43
C ARG A 109 -1.68 4.83 5.20
N HIS A 110 -2.77 4.17 4.85
CA HIS A 110 -4.08 4.28 5.48
C HIS A 110 -4.60 2.90 5.86
N THR A 111 -3.80 2.17 6.66
CA THR A 111 -4.03 0.75 6.95
C THR A 111 -5.35 0.51 7.66
N ASP A 112 -5.77 1.36 8.58
CA ASP A 112 -7.06 1.27 9.27
C ASP A 112 -8.24 1.40 8.29
N LEU A 113 -8.14 2.27 7.30
CA LEU A 113 -9.12 2.35 6.22
C LEU A 113 -9.04 1.11 5.32
N ALA A 114 -7.82 0.70 4.94
CA ALA A 114 -7.61 -0.48 4.10
C ALA A 114 -8.27 -1.73 4.69
N LEU A 115 -8.11 -1.96 6.00
CA LEU A 115 -8.73 -3.08 6.69
C LEU A 115 -10.26 -2.94 6.77
N SER A 116 -10.76 -1.72 7.01
CA SER A 116 -12.21 -1.45 7.03
C SER A 116 -12.87 -1.67 5.68
N PHE A 117 -12.16 -1.40 4.58
CA PHE A 117 -12.63 -1.60 3.21
C PHE A 117 -12.17 -2.93 2.59
N ARG A 118 -11.63 -3.84 3.38
CA ARG A 118 -11.15 -5.17 2.93
C ARG A 118 -10.15 -5.09 1.77
N ARG A 119 -9.23 -4.11 1.83
CA ARG A 119 -8.20 -3.91 0.80
C ARG A 119 -6.90 -4.65 1.10
N GLY A 120 -6.85 -5.40 2.19
CA GLY A 120 -5.70 -6.20 2.59
C GLY A 120 -5.72 -6.59 4.05
N SER A 121 -4.61 -7.09 4.54
CA SER A 121 -4.42 -7.55 5.92
C SER A 121 -3.09 -7.03 6.49
N LEU A 122 -2.94 -7.13 7.81
CA LEU A 122 -1.64 -6.96 8.46
C LEU A 122 -0.92 -8.32 8.50
N VAL A 123 0.37 -8.27 8.24
CA VAL A 123 1.27 -9.43 8.31
C VAL A 123 2.49 -9.10 9.16
N PHE A 124 3.02 -10.10 9.83
CA PHE A 124 4.29 -9.99 10.54
C PHE A 124 5.45 -10.24 9.58
N ALA A 125 6.17 -9.20 9.20
CA ALA A 125 7.27 -9.29 8.26
C ALA A 125 8.37 -8.26 8.58
N PRO A 126 9.09 -8.41 9.72
CA PRO A 126 10.09 -7.46 10.17
C PRO A 126 11.32 -7.35 9.24
N TRP A 127 11.58 -8.39 8.47
CA TRP A 127 12.75 -8.52 7.58
C TRP A 127 12.62 -7.79 6.24
N ILE A 128 11.43 -7.28 5.90
CA ILE A 128 11.18 -6.56 4.66
C ILE A 128 10.57 -5.19 4.94
N SER A 129 10.98 -4.17 4.20
CA SER A 129 10.33 -2.86 4.30
C SER A 129 8.95 -2.87 3.64
N GLN A 130 8.06 -1.97 4.06
CA GLN A 130 6.74 -1.86 3.43
C GLN A 130 6.84 -1.55 1.92
N THR A 131 7.82 -0.75 1.51
CA THR A 131 8.03 -0.42 0.10
C THR A 131 8.41 -1.64 -0.72
N GLU A 132 9.37 -2.43 -0.24
CA GLU A 132 9.80 -3.66 -0.89
C GLU A 132 8.67 -4.67 -0.97
N LEU A 133 7.89 -4.82 0.12
CA LEU A 133 6.74 -5.72 0.14
C LEU A 133 5.68 -5.33 -0.89
N LEU A 134 5.40 -4.03 -1.09
CA LEU A 134 4.47 -3.56 -2.13
C LEU A 134 5.02 -3.78 -3.54
N GLN A 135 6.33 -3.66 -3.73
CA GLN A 135 6.98 -3.98 -5.00
C GLN A 135 6.92 -5.48 -5.29
N PHE A 136 7.19 -6.30 -4.29
CA PHE A 136 7.05 -7.75 -4.37
C PHE A 136 5.61 -8.16 -4.70
N PHE A 137 4.63 -7.61 -3.98
CA PHE A 137 3.22 -7.85 -4.29
C PHE A 137 2.88 -7.50 -5.74
N ARG A 138 3.30 -6.34 -6.23
CA ARG A 138 3.07 -5.93 -7.63
C ARG A 138 3.71 -6.89 -8.62
N ALA A 139 4.94 -7.34 -8.35
CA ALA A 139 5.62 -8.32 -9.19
C ALA A 139 4.86 -9.65 -9.25
N LEU A 140 4.40 -10.16 -8.11
CA LEU A 140 3.57 -11.35 -8.04
C LEU A 140 2.25 -11.19 -8.81
N MET A 141 1.57 -10.05 -8.66
CA MET A 141 0.32 -9.76 -9.37
C MET A 141 0.53 -9.82 -10.89
N VAL A 142 1.58 -9.18 -11.40
CA VAL A 142 1.92 -9.20 -12.83
C VAL A 142 2.28 -10.63 -13.27
N ALA A 143 3.07 -11.35 -12.47
CA ALA A 143 3.46 -12.73 -12.75
C ALA A 143 2.23 -13.64 -12.87
N SER A 144 1.31 -13.54 -11.93
CA SER A 144 0.11 -14.38 -11.85
C SER A 144 -0.82 -14.26 -13.07
N THR A 145 -0.71 -13.16 -13.83
CA THR A 145 -1.52 -12.90 -15.03
C THR A 145 -0.95 -13.51 -16.30
N GLN A 146 0.27 -14.04 -16.27
CA GLN A 146 0.92 -14.60 -17.48
C GLN A 146 0.37 -16.01 -17.76
N LYS A 147 -0.17 -16.20 -18.97
CA LYS A 147 -0.70 -17.50 -19.39
C LYS A 147 0.42 -18.42 -19.86
N GLY A 148 0.32 -19.74 -19.53
CA GLY A 148 1.23 -20.76 -20.03
C GLY A 148 2.63 -20.75 -19.39
N VAL A 149 2.85 -20.00 -18.33
CA VAL A 149 4.13 -19.94 -17.63
C VAL A 149 3.99 -20.64 -16.26
N PRO A 150 4.78 -21.69 -15.96
CA PRO A 150 4.71 -22.39 -14.67
C PRO A 150 4.81 -21.44 -13.46
N ALA A 151 5.73 -20.49 -13.51
CA ALA A 151 5.92 -19.49 -12.47
C ALA A 151 4.67 -18.61 -12.21
N ALA A 152 3.70 -18.55 -13.12
CA ALA A 152 2.45 -17.82 -12.89
C ALA A 152 1.57 -18.53 -11.83
N THR A 153 1.59 -19.86 -11.81
CA THR A 153 0.89 -20.65 -10.81
C THR A 153 1.53 -20.45 -9.43
N ASP A 154 2.86 -20.50 -9.34
CA ASP A 154 3.60 -20.28 -8.10
C ASP A 154 3.38 -18.84 -7.58
N ALA A 155 3.42 -17.85 -8.47
CA ALA A 155 3.13 -16.46 -8.10
C ALA A 155 1.71 -16.29 -7.55
N ARG A 156 0.72 -16.95 -8.15
CA ARG A 156 -0.66 -16.94 -7.67
C ARG A 156 -0.78 -17.60 -6.29
N GLN A 157 -0.19 -18.76 -6.11
CA GLN A 157 -0.19 -19.43 -4.81
C GLN A 157 0.48 -18.57 -3.74
N THR A 158 1.63 -17.97 -4.06
CA THR A 158 2.36 -17.08 -3.14
C THR A 158 1.52 -15.87 -2.73
N LEU A 159 0.79 -15.25 -3.68
CA LEU A 159 -0.08 -14.11 -3.38
C LEU A 159 -1.10 -14.42 -2.28
N TYR A 160 -1.78 -15.55 -2.38
CA TYR A 160 -2.83 -15.91 -1.42
C TYR A 160 -2.25 -16.54 -0.13
N LYS A 161 -1.22 -17.35 -0.25
CA LYS A 161 -0.59 -18.01 0.91
C LYS A 161 0.19 -17.02 1.79
N PHE A 162 0.81 -15.97 1.22
CA PHE A 162 1.61 -15.02 1.99
C PHE A 162 0.79 -14.35 3.09
N GLY A 163 -0.39 -13.84 2.75
CA GLY A 163 -1.31 -13.24 3.73
C GLY A 163 -1.73 -14.21 4.82
N ALA A 164 -2.00 -15.46 4.47
CA ALA A 164 -2.39 -16.50 5.42
C ALA A 164 -1.24 -16.94 6.33
N LEU A 165 -0.02 -17.10 5.79
CA LEU A 165 1.15 -17.56 6.56
C LEU A 165 1.66 -16.51 7.55
N PHE A 166 1.74 -15.26 7.12
CA PHE A 166 2.32 -14.17 7.91
C PHE A 166 1.26 -13.27 8.59
N GLY A 167 -0.01 -13.47 8.27
CA GLY A 167 -1.15 -12.82 8.91
C GLY A 167 -1.90 -13.71 9.88
N ASN A 168 -1.36 -14.89 10.19
CA ASN A 168 -1.97 -15.82 11.13
C ASN A 168 -2.10 -15.17 12.52
N GLY A 169 -3.29 -15.33 13.12
CA GLY A 169 -3.61 -14.75 14.42
C GLY A 169 -2.64 -15.16 15.52
N SER A 170 -2.18 -16.43 15.57
CA SER A 170 -1.20 -16.90 16.54
C SER A 170 0.12 -16.13 16.48
N THR A 171 0.67 -15.92 15.29
CA THR A 171 1.91 -15.14 15.13
C THR A 171 1.73 -13.69 15.56
N LEU A 172 0.57 -13.09 15.27
CA LEU A 172 0.26 -11.75 15.74
C LEU A 172 0.09 -11.69 17.25
N CYS A 173 -0.50 -12.71 17.88
CA CYS A 173 -0.65 -12.81 19.34
C CYS A 173 0.71 -12.91 20.03
N GLU A 174 1.61 -13.79 19.56
CA GLU A 174 2.97 -13.91 20.07
C GLU A 174 3.73 -12.59 20.05
N VAL A 175 3.59 -11.85 18.92
CA VAL A 175 4.28 -10.57 18.74
C VAL A 175 3.64 -9.43 19.53
N THR A 176 2.32 -9.44 19.66
CA THR A 176 1.58 -8.34 20.32
C THR A 176 1.35 -8.58 21.79
N GLY A 177 1.51 -9.80 22.28
CA GLY A 177 1.25 -10.20 23.66
C GLY A 177 -0.25 -10.19 24.03
N PHE A 178 -1.14 -10.24 23.03
CA PHE A 178 -2.58 -10.36 23.27
C PHE A 178 -2.99 -11.83 23.44
N PRO A 179 -4.05 -12.14 24.20
CA PRO A 179 -4.52 -13.51 24.40
C PRO A 179 -4.96 -14.17 23.08
N GLU A 180 -4.74 -15.48 22.98
CA GLU A 180 -5.08 -16.28 21.79
C GLU A 180 -6.59 -16.49 21.57
N ASP A 181 -7.39 -16.26 22.60
CA ASP A 181 -8.84 -16.49 22.63
C ASP A 181 -9.67 -15.39 21.95
N MET A 182 -9.03 -14.31 21.51
CA MET A 182 -9.70 -13.30 20.69
C MET A 182 -9.69 -13.70 19.23
N GLU A 183 -10.83 -13.67 18.54
CA GLU A 183 -10.91 -13.77 17.08
C GLU A 183 -10.10 -12.62 16.43
N TRP A 184 -8.85 -12.90 16.18
CA TRP A 184 -7.89 -11.94 15.68
C TRP A 184 -8.05 -11.71 14.19
N THR A 185 -8.95 -10.82 13.85
CA THR A 185 -8.81 -10.12 12.59
C THR A 185 -7.89 -8.90 12.80
N ALA A 186 -7.05 -8.60 11.84
CA ALA A 186 -6.23 -7.38 11.89
C ALA A 186 -7.08 -6.12 12.15
N THR A 187 -8.33 -6.13 11.72
CA THR A 187 -9.33 -5.08 12.01
C THR A 187 -9.72 -5.07 13.48
N GLY A 188 -9.90 -6.22 14.10
CA GLY A 188 -10.19 -6.34 15.54
C GLY A 188 -9.05 -5.80 16.39
N TRP A 189 -7.82 -6.19 16.05
CA TRP A 189 -6.61 -5.68 16.70
C TRP A 189 -6.51 -4.15 16.62
N LEU A 190 -6.67 -3.56 15.45
CA LEU A 190 -6.63 -2.10 15.30
C LEU A 190 -7.73 -1.39 16.10
N LYS A 191 -8.94 -1.98 16.15
CA LYS A 191 -10.03 -1.44 16.99
C LYS A 191 -9.67 -1.48 18.47
N SER A 192 -9.05 -2.56 18.94
CA SER A 192 -8.59 -2.70 20.33
C SER A 192 -7.51 -1.69 20.67
N VAL A 193 -6.47 -1.57 19.82
CA VAL A 193 -5.40 -0.56 20.00
C VAL A 193 -5.98 0.87 19.98
N ARG A 194 -6.99 1.14 19.15
CA ARG A 194 -7.63 2.46 19.08
C ARG A 194 -8.34 2.85 20.38
N ARG A 195 -8.81 1.87 21.16
CA ARG A 195 -9.48 2.09 22.47
C ARG A 195 -8.52 2.37 23.61
N LEU A 196 -7.23 2.06 23.43
CA LEU A 196 -6.23 2.33 24.46
C LEU A 196 -6.03 3.84 24.67
N PRO A 197 -5.71 4.27 25.91
CA PRO A 197 -5.27 5.63 26.18
C PRO A 197 -4.12 6.05 25.27
N ALA A 198 -4.06 7.34 24.92
CA ALA A 198 -3.10 7.84 23.92
C ALA A 198 -1.63 7.47 24.23
N ARG A 199 -1.24 7.49 25.52
CA ARG A 199 0.11 7.12 25.98
C ARG A 199 0.40 5.64 25.74
N GLU A 200 -0.48 4.75 26.13
CA GLU A 200 -0.36 3.30 25.93
C GLU A 200 -0.38 2.95 24.45
N ARG A 201 -1.32 3.52 23.69
CA ARG A 201 -1.39 3.37 22.25
C ARG A 201 -0.09 3.73 21.57
N ARG A 202 0.54 4.84 21.95
CA ARG A 202 1.83 5.26 21.40
C ARG A 202 2.94 4.25 21.69
N THR A 203 3.02 3.76 22.92
CA THR A 203 4.01 2.74 23.31
C THR A 203 3.79 1.44 22.54
N TYR A 204 2.54 1.00 22.42
CA TYR A 204 2.17 -0.18 21.66
C TYR A 204 2.57 -0.06 20.19
N LEU A 205 2.22 1.05 19.56
CA LEU A 205 2.56 1.30 18.15
C LEU A 205 4.08 1.36 17.94
N GLN A 206 4.82 1.98 18.84
CA GLN A 206 6.29 2.04 18.74
C GLN A 206 6.92 0.65 18.84
N ARG A 207 6.39 -0.21 19.71
CA ARG A 207 6.94 -1.55 19.95
C ARG A 207 6.59 -2.56 18.85
N PHE A 208 5.37 -2.53 18.35
CA PHE A 208 4.85 -3.57 17.46
C PHE A 208 4.73 -3.15 16.00
N ALA A 209 4.45 -1.88 15.71
CA ALA A 209 4.28 -1.41 14.34
C ALA A 209 5.53 -1.58 13.47
N VAL A 210 6.73 -1.60 14.07
CA VAL A 210 7.99 -1.80 13.35
C VAL A 210 8.08 -3.16 12.68
N ASN A 211 7.35 -4.16 13.20
CA ASN A 211 7.36 -5.53 12.74
C ASN A 211 6.19 -5.85 11.81
N LEU A 212 5.16 -5.00 11.79
CA LEU A 212 3.98 -5.20 10.98
C LEU A 212 4.13 -4.58 9.59
N ARG A 213 3.52 -5.23 8.59
CA ARG A 213 3.40 -4.76 7.22
C ARG A 213 1.97 -4.90 6.75
N PHE A 214 1.57 -4.04 5.85
CA PHE A 214 0.32 -4.17 5.14
C PHE A 214 0.53 -5.05 3.90
N TRP A 215 -0.21 -6.14 3.82
CA TRP A 215 -0.29 -7.02 2.65
C TRP A 215 -1.59 -6.73 1.91
N PRO A 216 -1.53 -6.28 0.65
CA PRO A 216 -2.73 -5.98 -0.13
C PRO A 216 -3.53 -7.24 -0.44
N ASP A 217 -4.86 -7.11 -0.54
CA ASP A 217 -5.73 -8.19 -1.00
C ASP A 217 -5.57 -8.37 -2.53
N PRO A 218 -5.16 -9.56 -3.01
CA PRO A 218 -4.97 -9.79 -4.44
C PRO A 218 -6.21 -9.51 -5.28
N ASP A 219 -7.42 -9.84 -4.79
CA ASP A 219 -8.66 -9.65 -5.54
C ASP A 219 -9.02 -8.17 -5.67
N ALA A 220 -8.76 -7.37 -4.64
CA ALA A 220 -8.98 -5.93 -4.68
C ALA A 220 -8.07 -5.20 -5.68
N PHE A 221 -6.90 -5.76 -6.02
CA PHE A 221 -5.92 -5.16 -6.93
C PHE A 221 -5.84 -5.86 -8.30
N LYS A 222 -6.59 -6.93 -8.51
CA LYS A 222 -6.63 -7.67 -9.77
C LYS A 222 -6.88 -6.81 -11.02
N PRO A 223 -7.78 -5.81 -10.99
CA PRO A 223 -8.01 -4.93 -12.14
C PRO A 223 -6.76 -4.12 -12.56
N LEU A 224 -5.84 -3.85 -11.65
CA LEU A 224 -4.61 -3.07 -11.93
C LEU A 224 -3.48 -3.90 -12.56
N ALA A 225 -3.51 -5.22 -12.41
CA ALA A 225 -2.42 -6.10 -12.84
C ALA A 225 -2.11 -6.02 -14.35
N PRO A 226 -3.08 -6.00 -15.29
CA PRO A 226 -2.81 -5.85 -16.71
C PRO A 226 -2.11 -4.53 -17.05
N TYR A 227 -2.52 -3.45 -16.39
CA TYR A 227 -1.89 -2.15 -16.56
C TYR A 227 -0.45 -2.15 -16.06
N TRP A 228 -0.20 -2.70 -14.86
CA TRP A 228 1.16 -2.82 -14.32
C TRP A 228 2.06 -3.63 -15.26
N ALA A 229 1.57 -4.73 -15.81
CA ALA A 229 2.29 -5.53 -16.79
C ALA A 229 2.68 -4.71 -18.04
N LYS A 230 1.76 -3.89 -18.55
CA LYS A 230 2.00 -3.02 -19.72
C LYS A 230 3.07 -1.96 -19.42
N VAL A 231 2.99 -1.28 -18.26
CA VAL A 231 3.94 -0.25 -17.88
C VAL A 231 5.35 -0.81 -17.69
N ILE A 232 5.46 -1.96 -17.05
CA ILE A 232 6.74 -2.64 -16.85
C ILE A 232 7.36 -3.00 -18.21
N LYS A 233 6.59 -3.57 -19.14
CA LYS A 233 7.07 -3.91 -20.49
C LYS A 233 7.54 -2.68 -21.29
N THR A 234 6.88 -1.55 -21.15
CA THR A 234 7.24 -0.33 -21.89
C THR A 234 8.45 0.40 -21.33
N LYS A 235 8.75 0.27 -20.05
CA LYS A 235 9.90 0.94 -19.41
C LYS A 235 11.21 0.19 -19.54
N ILE A 236 11.14 -1.10 -19.78
CA ILE A 236 12.31 -1.96 -19.83
C ILE A 236 12.56 -2.23 -21.31
N GLY A 237 13.63 -1.63 -21.80
CA GLY A 237 13.94 -1.61 -23.23
C GLY A 237 14.17 -3.01 -23.85
N LYS A 238 14.31 -3.04 -25.18
CA LYS A 238 14.40 -4.27 -25.98
C LYS A 238 15.47 -5.29 -25.49
N ALA A 239 16.53 -4.86 -24.81
CA ALA A 239 17.59 -5.73 -24.32
C ALA A 239 17.15 -6.69 -23.21
N GLU A 240 16.16 -6.31 -22.40
CA GLU A 240 15.66 -7.17 -21.32
C GLU A 240 14.56 -8.14 -21.75
N GLN A 241 14.02 -7.96 -22.96
CA GLN A 241 13.04 -8.90 -23.54
C GLN A 241 13.67 -10.27 -23.89
N VAL A 242 15.00 -10.33 -24.04
CA VAL A 242 15.74 -11.55 -24.40
C VAL A 242 16.08 -12.41 -23.18
N ALA A 243 16.16 -11.83 -21.99
CA ALA A 243 16.61 -12.51 -20.77
C ALA A 243 15.47 -12.97 -19.83
N GLY A 244 14.24 -13.03 -20.32
CA GLY A 244 13.05 -13.24 -19.51
C GLY A 244 12.40 -11.93 -19.10
N THR A 245 11.15 -12.00 -18.65
CA THR A 245 10.43 -10.79 -18.28
C THR A 245 11.03 -10.18 -17.00
N PRO A 246 11.30 -8.87 -16.95
CA PRO A 246 12.00 -8.23 -15.82
C PRO A 246 11.35 -8.44 -14.45
N TRP A 247 10.02 -8.54 -14.40
CA TRP A 247 9.32 -8.84 -13.16
C TRP A 247 9.60 -10.27 -12.68
N MET A 248 9.88 -11.23 -13.60
CA MET A 248 10.30 -12.59 -13.24
C MET A 248 11.65 -12.55 -12.53
N ASN A 249 12.59 -11.74 -13.01
CA ASN A 249 13.89 -11.56 -12.37
C ASN A 249 13.73 -10.94 -10.98
N HIS A 250 12.87 -9.93 -10.83
CA HIS A 250 12.55 -9.37 -9.52
C HIS A 250 11.90 -10.40 -8.59
N TYR A 251 10.94 -11.17 -9.07
CA TYR A 251 10.32 -12.24 -8.30
C TYR A 251 11.35 -13.27 -7.86
N GLN A 252 12.20 -13.75 -8.76
CA GLN A 252 13.26 -14.72 -8.44
C GLN A 252 14.30 -14.13 -7.47
N SER A 253 14.65 -12.87 -7.61
CA SER A 253 15.53 -12.17 -6.68
C SER A 253 14.92 -12.13 -5.26
N TYR A 254 13.67 -11.72 -5.15
CA TYR A 254 12.97 -11.74 -3.86
C TYR A 254 12.82 -13.14 -3.26
N LEU A 255 12.54 -14.15 -4.07
CA LEU A 255 12.51 -15.54 -3.58
C LEU A 255 13.86 -15.98 -3.04
N ARG A 256 14.97 -15.70 -3.74
CA ARG A 256 16.32 -16.00 -3.27
C ARG A 256 16.65 -15.28 -1.97
N GLU A 257 16.28 -14.01 -1.85
CA GLU A 257 16.48 -13.25 -0.61
C GLU A 257 15.68 -13.85 0.55
N LEU A 258 14.43 -14.23 0.32
CA LEU A 258 13.59 -14.90 1.31
C LEU A 258 14.16 -16.28 1.71
N GLN A 259 14.65 -17.06 0.74
CA GLN A 259 15.30 -18.35 0.99
C GLN A 259 16.60 -18.19 1.78
N ASN A 260 17.44 -17.23 1.42
CA ASN A 260 18.68 -16.95 2.13
C ASN A 260 18.46 -16.47 3.57
N LYS A 261 17.31 -15.86 3.85
CA LYS A 261 16.90 -15.48 5.20
C LYS A 261 16.15 -16.58 5.96
N ASN A 262 16.13 -17.82 5.44
CA ASN A 262 15.36 -18.97 5.98
C ASN A 262 13.86 -18.68 6.19
N LEU A 263 13.31 -17.76 5.44
CA LEU A 263 11.96 -17.23 5.61
C LEU A 263 11.05 -17.55 4.40
N ALA A 264 11.56 -18.29 3.42
CA ALA A 264 10.72 -18.76 2.33
C ALA A 264 9.72 -19.79 2.88
N PRO A 265 8.44 -19.71 2.51
CA PRO A 265 7.53 -20.81 2.74
C PRO A 265 8.15 -22.05 2.07
N VAL A 266 8.54 -23.01 2.89
CA VAL A 266 9.09 -24.27 2.41
C VAL A 266 7.97 -24.95 1.63
N ASN A 267 8.08 -24.96 0.30
CA ASN A 267 7.37 -25.91 -0.53
C ASN A 267 7.95 -27.31 -0.22
N LYS A 268 7.61 -27.84 0.95
CA LYS A 268 7.71 -29.27 1.18
C LYS A 268 6.40 -29.88 0.73
N ALA A 269 6.53 -30.66 -0.32
CA ALA A 269 5.51 -31.46 -0.98
C ALA A 269 4.58 -32.19 -0.02
#